data_52eee5474b5ce75ed1479afb26dfa601
#
_entry.id   52eee5474b5ce75ed1479afb26dfa601
#
_cell.length_a   1.000
_cell.length_b   1.000
_cell.length_c   1.000
_cell.angle_alpha   90.00
_cell.angle_beta   90.00
_cell.angle_gamma   90.00
#
_symmetry.space_group_name_H-M   'P 1'
#
loop_
_entity.id
_entity.type
_entity.pdbx_description
1 polymer ?
#
loop_
_entity_poly.entity_id
_entity_poly.type
_entity_poly.pdbx_seq_one_letter_code
_entity_poly.pdbx_strand_id
1 'polypeptide(L)'
;MKPSIPQGTRDFSADTVRKRSFIFNTIRGVFELYGFEPLETPAMENLDTLMGKYGEEGDKLIFKILNNGLDNPDKELQIREGFENILKGKNTKAITERALKYDLTIPFARYVAMNHGKLSFPFKRYQIQPVWRADRPQKGRYREFYQCDADVVGSRSLINEVEFVNIYHNVFTQLGIKDYELRINSRKILSALAEICGGADKMMDITIAIDKLDKIGIEKVKEELVQRGLNQKQLGIVEDYLNISGNNEEKLSAAKQIFINSETGQQGIAEIEFILQNTRNEFITEDPVLIDFTLARGLNYYTGIILEAKAPATVKIGSIGGGGRYDDLTGLFGVPDIPGVGISFGVDRIYDVMEELGLFPLTVEQGTRAVFFNMGEEESKKSYQLLQQLRLKGIAAEIFHEPAKLEKQFKYAEKKNIPFVIIIGTKELNENTCLVKDLRSGEQKPVVFEKLSDFSFI
;
A
#
# COMPACT_ATOMS: atom_id res chain seq x y z
N MET A 1 12.92 -9.94 -31.90
CA MET A 1 11.99 -10.29 -30.80
C MET A 1 11.10 -9.08 -30.52
N LYS A 2 9.77 -9.24 -30.39
CA LYS A 2 8.88 -8.14 -29.99
C LYS A 2 9.01 -7.93 -28.48
N PRO A 3 9.37 -6.72 -28.01
CA PRO A 3 9.50 -6.46 -26.58
C PRO A 3 8.16 -6.66 -25.84
N SER A 4 8.20 -7.24 -24.66
CA SER A 4 7.04 -7.42 -23.78
C SER A 4 7.47 -7.47 -22.31
N ILE A 5 6.56 -7.17 -21.41
CA ILE A 5 6.74 -7.29 -19.96
C ILE A 5 5.94 -8.48 -19.43
N PRO A 6 6.29 -9.06 -18.27
CA PRO A 6 5.51 -10.13 -17.65
C PRO A 6 4.07 -9.67 -17.36
N GLN A 7 3.13 -10.59 -17.52
CA GLN A 7 1.72 -10.29 -17.25
C GLN A 7 1.49 -9.88 -15.78
N GLY A 8 0.80 -8.77 -15.56
CA GLY A 8 0.49 -8.25 -14.23
C GLY A 8 1.59 -7.38 -13.62
N THR A 9 2.67 -7.09 -14.38
CA THR A 9 3.66 -6.06 -14.06
C THR A 9 3.48 -4.84 -14.95
N ARG A 10 4.14 -3.73 -14.63
CA ARG A 10 3.95 -2.44 -15.32
C ARG A 10 5.25 -1.65 -15.40
N ASP A 11 5.47 -1.00 -16.54
CA ASP A 11 6.39 0.14 -16.62
C ASP A 11 5.66 1.42 -16.20
N PHE A 12 6.36 2.35 -15.57
CA PHE A 12 5.80 3.62 -15.15
C PHE A 12 6.49 4.77 -15.87
N SER A 13 5.71 5.66 -16.48
CA SER A 13 6.21 6.90 -17.05
C SER A 13 6.73 7.85 -15.97
N ALA A 14 7.50 8.86 -16.36
CA ALA A 14 8.02 9.87 -15.44
C ALA A 14 6.90 10.57 -14.64
N ASP A 15 5.78 10.86 -15.29
CA ASP A 15 4.60 11.45 -14.67
C ASP A 15 4.01 10.53 -13.59
N THR A 16 3.73 9.28 -13.94
CA THR A 16 3.26 8.27 -12.99
C THR A 16 4.20 8.10 -11.81
N VAL A 17 5.53 8.08 -12.06
CA VAL A 17 6.53 7.96 -10.98
C VAL A 17 6.48 9.17 -10.04
N ARG A 18 6.35 10.41 -10.55
CA ARG A 18 6.20 11.61 -9.71
C ARG A 18 4.95 11.54 -8.83
N LYS A 19 3.80 11.19 -9.41
CA LYS A 19 2.54 11.00 -8.69
C LYS A 19 2.66 9.92 -7.60
N ARG A 20 3.27 8.78 -7.91
CA ARG A 20 3.55 7.72 -6.93
C ARG A 20 4.49 8.20 -5.82
N SER A 21 5.53 8.94 -6.18
CA SER A 21 6.49 9.49 -5.20
C SER A 21 5.83 10.49 -4.25
N PHE A 22 4.86 11.27 -4.71
CA PHE A 22 4.05 12.14 -3.86
C PHE A 22 3.30 11.32 -2.80
N ILE A 23 2.62 10.24 -3.19
CA ILE A 23 1.93 9.34 -2.24
C ILE A 23 2.92 8.73 -1.25
N PHE A 24 4.05 8.17 -1.73
CA PHE A 24 5.06 7.58 -0.85
C PHE A 24 5.63 8.58 0.16
N ASN A 25 5.93 9.80 -0.27
CA ASN A 25 6.50 10.83 0.59
C ASN A 25 5.49 11.31 1.64
N THR A 26 4.20 11.43 1.28
CA THR A 26 3.13 11.76 2.22
C THR A 26 3.00 10.69 3.30
N ILE A 27 2.91 9.41 2.90
CA ILE A 27 2.80 8.29 3.84
C ILE A 27 4.04 8.22 4.74
N ARG A 28 5.25 8.34 4.17
CA ARG A 28 6.51 8.35 4.90
C ARG A 28 6.55 9.46 5.94
N GLY A 29 6.22 10.68 5.54
CA GLY A 29 6.22 11.83 6.44
C GLY A 29 5.27 11.65 7.62
N VAL A 30 4.10 11.04 7.40
CA VAL A 30 3.18 10.73 8.49
C VAL A 30 3.76 9.63 9.40
N PHE A 31 4.32 8.55 8.86
CA PHE A 31 4.94 7.51 9.68
C PHE A 31 6.06 8.07 10.57
N GLU A 32 6.94 8.88 9.99
CA GLU A 32 8.04 9.52 10.73
C GLU A 32 7.52 10.49 11.82
N LEU A 33 6.42 11.22 11.55
CA LEU A 33 5.76 12.09 12.54
C LEU A 33 5.26 11.29 13.76
N TYR A 34 4.82 10.04 13.56
CA TYR A 34 4.40 9.13 14.63
C TYR A 34 5.54 8.32 15.26
N GLY A 35 6.80 8.62 14.92
CA GLY A 35 7.99 8.00 15.49
C GLY A 35 8.30 6.59 14.97
N PHE A 36 7.85 6.26 13.76
CA PHE A 36 8.23 5.01 13.11
C PHE A 36 9.58 5.16 12.40
N GLU A 37 10.43 4.16 12.53
CA GLU A 37 11.75 4.10 11.91
C GLU A 37 11.74 3.30 10.60
N PRO A 38 12.53 3.70 9.58
CA PRO A 38 12.60 2.98 8.32
C PRO A 38 13.27 1.62 8.47
N LEU A 39 12.71 0.61 7.82
CA LEU A 39 13.27 -0.74 7.72
C LEU A 39 13.14 -1.27 6.29
N GLU A 40 14.12 -2.04 5.84
CA GLU A 40 14.03 -2.81 4.60
C GLU A 40 14.41 -4.27 4.83
N THR A 41 13.71 -5.17 4.13
CA THR A 41 14.02 -6.59 4.07
C THR A 41 14.29 -7.02 2.64
N PRO A 42 15.04 -8.11 2.40
CA PRO A 42 15.30 -8.59 1.05
C PRO A 42 14.03 -8.82 0.22
N ALA A 43 14.14 -8.69 -1.09
CA ALA A 43 13.04 -9.06 -2.01
C ALA A 43 12.77 -10.56 -2.01
N MET A 44 13.82 -11.35 -1.80
CA MET A 44 13.78 -12.81 -1.73
C MET A 44 13.88 -13.27 -0.28
N GLU A 45 13.04 -14.21 0.10
CA GLU A 45 13.09 -14.93 1.37
C GLU A 45 13.31 -16.42 1.12
N ASN A 46 13.75 -17.14 2.15
CA ASN A 46 13.72 -18.59 2.11
C ASN A 46 12.27 -19.06 1.96
N LEU A 47 12.05 -20.08 1.13
CA LEU A 47 10.69 -20.58 0.89
C LEU A 47 10.00 -21.02 2.19
N ASP A 48 10.72 -21.67 3.08
CA ASP A 48 10.22 -22.12 4.39
C ASP A 48 9.77 -20.95 5.30
N THR A 49 10.32 -19.76 5.10
CA THR A 49 9.90 -18.53 5.83
C THR A 49 8.49 -18.12 5.45
N LEU A 50 8.10 -18.32 4.20
CA LEU A 50 6.83 -17.85 3.64
C LEU A 50 5.74 -18.93 3.65
N MET A 51 6.09 -20.18 3.39
CA MET A 51 5.11 -21.26 3.24
C MET A 51 4.40 -21.61 4.55
N GLY A 52 3.09 -21.91 4.45
CA GLY A 52 2.25 -22.26 5.59
C GLY A 52 1.82 -21.09 6.46
N LYS A 53 2.11 -19.85 6.05
CA LYS A 53 1.80 -18.64 6.83
C LYS A 53 0.56 -17.89 6.33
N TYR A 54 0.19 -18.09 5.09
CA TYR A 54 -0.90 -17.35 4.42
C TYR A 54 -2.14 -18.20 4.17
N GLY A 55 -2.15 -19.46 4.63
CA GLY A 55 -3.17 -20.45 4.31
C GLY A 55 -2.99 -21.05 2.90
N GLU A 56 -3.77 -22.08 2.56
CA GLU A 56 -3.60 -22.83 1.32
C GLU A 56 -3.74 -21.98 0.05
N GLU A 57 -4.65 -20.99 0.06
CA GLU A 57 -4.85 -20.09 -1.08
C GLU A 57 -3.67 -19.12 -1.23
N GLY A 58 -3.21 -18.52 -0.12
CA GLY A 58 -2.07 -17.60 -0.15
C GLY A 58 -0.78 -18.30 -0.58
N ASP A 59 -0.53 -19.50 -0.09
CA ASP A 59 0.64 -20.29 -0.45
C ASP A 59 0.73 -20.60 -1.96
N LYS A 60 -0.42 -20.75 -2.65
CA LYS A 60 -0.49 -20.91 -4.10
C LYS A 60 -0.12 -19.64 -4.88
N LEU A 61 -0.19 -18.47 -4.23
CA LEU A 61 0.11 -17.18 -4.83
C LEU A 61 1.56 -16.73 -4.65
N ILE A 62 2.40 -17.51 -3.96
CA ILE A 62 3.82 -17.20 -3.76
C ILE A 62 4.58 -17.49 -5.06
N PHE A 63 5.32 -16.48 -5.55
CA PHE A 63 6.27 -16.64 -6.65
C PHE A 63 7.52 -17.37 -6.17
N LYS A 64 7.66 -18.63 -6.56
CA LYS A 64 8.81 -19.48 -6.24
C LYS A 64 9.92 -19.26 -7.25
N ILE A 65 11.17 -19.23 -6.78
CA ILE A 65 12.36 -19.02 -7.61
C ILE A 65 13.05 -20.37 -7.78
N LEU A 66 13.27 -20.76 -9.04
CA LEU A 66 14.05 -21.97 -9.35
C LEU A 66 15.49 -21.81 -8.89
N ASN A 67 16.07 -22.87 -8.38
CA ASN A 67 17.47 -22.89 -8.01
C ASN A 67 18.37 -22.77 -9.26
N ASN A 68 19.51 -22.14 -9.12
CA ASN A 68 20.55 -22.20 -10.13
C ASN A 68 21.18 -23.60 -10.15
N GLY A 69 21.71 -23.99 -11.29
CA GLY A 69 22.42 -25.28 -11.45
C GLY A 69 21.50 -26.50 -11.47
N LEU A 70 20.25 -26.33 -11.94
CA LEU A 70 19.35 -27.44 -12.24
C LEU A 70 19.81 -28.26 -13.48
N ASP A 71 20.82 -27.80 -14.17
CA ASP A 71 21.52 -28.47 -15.28
C ASP A 71 22.77 -29.23 -14.84
N ASN A 72 23.08 -29.28 -13.53
CA ASN A 72 24.25 -29.98 -13.01
C ASN A 72 24.06 -31.51 -13.09
N PRO A 73 24.87 -32.24 -13.88
CA PRO A 73 24.77 -33.70 -14.03
C PRO A 73 24.91 -34.46 -12.70
N ASP A 74 25.73 -33.96 -11.78
CA ASP A 74 25.97 -34.62 -10.48
C ASP A 74 24.71 -34.63 -9.59
N LYS A 75 23.72 -33.78 -9.89
CA LYS A 75 22.45 -33.64 -9.13
C LYS A 75 21.24 -34.16 -9.91
N GLU A 76 21.43 -34.76 -11.08
CA GLU A 76 20.33 -35.12 -11.99
C GLU A 76 19.24 -35.96 -11.31
N LEU A 77 19.60 -37.00 -10.57
CA LEU A 77 18.62 -37.83 -9.86
C LEU A 77 17.82 -37.06 -8.84
N GLN A 78 18.48 -36.26 -8.02
CA GLN A 78 17.82 -35.42 -7.00
C GLN A 78 16.87 -34.39 -7.62
N ILE A 79 17.26 -33.82 -8.77
CA ILE A 79 16.46 -32.85 -9.50
C ILE A 79 15.23 -33.52 -10.11
N ARG A 80 15.37 -34.70 -10.72
CA ARG A 80 14.24 -35.46 -11.27
C ARG A 80 13.24 -35.85 -10.18
N GLU A 81 13.68 -36.40 -9.07
CA GLU A 81 12.83 -36.68 -7.91
C GLU A 81 12.15 -35.42 -7.37
N GLY A 82 12.87 -34.30 -7.36
CA GLY A 82 12.35 -32.99 -6.99
C GLY A 82 11.20 -32.54 -7.90
N PHE A 83 11.34 -32.65 -9.20
CA PHE A 83 10.26 -32.34 -10.16
C PHE A 83 9.05 -33.25 -9.98
N GLU A 84 9.25 -34.54 -9.76
CA GLU A 84 8.17 -35.50 -9.45
C GLU A 84 7.40 -35.10 -8.19
N ASN A 85 8.09 -34.60 -7.16
CA ASN A 85 7.44 -34.08 -5.94
C ASN A 85 6.61 -32.84 -6.22
N ILE A 86 7.11 -31.90 -7.06
CA ILE A 86 6.36 -30.71 -7.45
C ILE A 86 5.07 -31.08 -8.21
N LEU A 87 5.13 -32.05 -9.12
CA LEU A 87 3.94 -32.55 -9.84
C LEU A 87 2.88 -33.14 -8.90
N LYS A 88 3.32 -33.66 -7.73
CA LYS A 88 2.42 -34.12 -6.65
C LYS A 88 2.01 -33.01 -5.68
N GLY A 89 2.29 -31.74 -6.00
CA GLY A 89 1.95 -30.59 -5.16
C GLY A 89 2.86 -30.38 -3.96
N LYS A 90 4.00 -31.06 -3.86
CA LYS A 90 4.95 -30.95 -2.76
C LYS A 90 6.12 -30.03 -3.14
N ASN A 91 6.45 -29.08 -2.25
CA ASN A 91 7.66 -28.28 -2.44
C ASN A 91 8.90 -29.09 -2.10
N THR A 92 10.02 -28.79 -2.77
CA THR A 92 11.30 -29.43 -2.51
C THR A 92 12.45 -28.45 -2.67
N LYS A 93 13.39 -28.49 -1.72
CA LYS A 93 14.60 -27.66 -1.76
C LYS A 93 15.51 -27.98 -2.95
N ALA A 94 15.41 -29.16 -3.52
CA ALA A 94 16.17 -29.53 -4.72
C ALA A 94 15.82 -28.63 -5.93
N ILE A 95 14.60 -28.13 -6.00
CA ILE A 95 14.11 -27.32 -7.12
C ILE A 95 13.99 -25.83 -6.75
N THR A 96 13.49 -25.53 -5.54
CA THR A 96 13.27 -24.15 -5.09
C THR A 96 13.52 -24.03 -3.60
N GLU A 97 14.45 -23.16 -3.23
CA GLU A 97 14.78 -22.80 -1.85
C GLU A 97 14.32 -21.40 -1.49
N ARG A 98 14.01 -20.59 -2.49
CA ARG A 98 13.73 -19.16 -2.36
C ARG A 98 12.43 -18.79 -3.07
N ALA A 99 11.81 -17.72 -2.57
CA ALA A 99 10.63 -17.13 -3.18
C ALA A 99 10.65 -15.62 -3.05
N LEU A 100 9.87 -14.92 -3.86
CA LEU A 100 9.63 -13.49 -3.70
C LEU A 100 8.68 -13.27 -2.52
N LYS A 101 8.94 -12.24 -1.72
CA LYS A 101 8.11 -11.90 -0.55
C LYS A 101 6.69 -11.55 -0.98
N TYR A 102 5.73 -12.17 -0.30
CA TYR A 102 4.30 -12.04 -0.56
C TYR A 102 3.69 -10.79 0.13
N ASP A 103 4.22 -10.46 1.30
CA ASP A 103 3.93 -9.26 2.10
C ASP A 103 5.20 -8.74 2.79
N LEU A 104 5.03 -7.70 3.61
CA LEU A 104 6.14 -7.15 4.40
C LEU A 104 6.11 -7.63 5.86
N THR A 105 5.01 -8.23 6.32
CA THR A 105 4.79 -8.59 7.73
C THR A 105 5.55 -9.87 8.12
N ILE A 106 5.50 -10.94 7.30
CA ILE A 106 6.24 -12.19 7.59
C ILE A 106 7.76 -11.96 7.56
N PRO A 107 8.35 -11.28 6.54
CA PRO A 107 9.76 -10.89 6.58
C PRO A 107 10.14 -10.03 7.80
N PHE A 108 9.23 -9.15 8.23
CA PHE A 108 9.42 -8.35 9.43
C PHE A 108 9.42 -9.20 10.71
N ALA A 109 8.47 -10.12 10.86
CA ALA A 109 8.45 -11.04 12.01
C ALA A 109 9.73 -11.87 12.10
N ARG A 110 10.25 -12.38 10.96
CA ARG A 110 11.56 -13.04 10.89
C ARG A 110 12.68 -12.10 11.33
N TYR A 111 12.67 -10.83 10.86
CA TYR A 111 13.68 -9.84 11.26
C TYR A 111 13.65 -9.58 12.76
N VAL A 112 12.47 -9.41 13.35
CA VAL A 112 12.31 -9.23 14.81
C VAL A 112 12.84 -10.43 15.57
N ALA A 113 12.47 -11.64 15.17
CA ALA A 113 12.95 -12.88 15.80
C ALA A 113 14.48 -13.01 15.76
N MET A 114 15.12 -12.69 14.63
CA MET A 114 16.57 -12.72 14.47
C MET A 114 17.32 -11.65 15.27
N ASN A 115 16.67 -10.55 15.60
CA ASN A 115 17.28 -9.38 16.21
C ASN A 115 16.70 -9.02 17.58
N HIS A 116 15.77 -9.81 18.16
CA HIS A 116 15.01 -9.44 19.35
C HIS A 116 15.89 -9.01 20.53
N GLY A 117 17.05 -9.64 20.71
CA GLY A 117 18.02 -9.26 21.76
C GLY A 117 18.75 -7.93 21.54
N LYS A 118 18.57 -7.28 20.38
CA LYS A 118 19.17 -5.98 20.04
C LYS A 118 18.14 -4.87 19.86
N LEU A 119 16.87 -5.21 19.72
CA LEU A 119 15.79 -4.26 19.53
C LEU A 119 15.33 -3.70 20.88
N SER A 120 15.02 -2.40 20.90
CA SER A 120 14.33 -1.77 22.03
C SER A 120 12.83 -1.87 21.81
N PHE A 121 12.09 -2.44 22.77
CA PHE A 121 10.63 -2.56 22.70
C PHE A 121 9.94 -1.46 23.53
N PRO A 122 8.76 -0.95 23.09
CA PRO A 122 8.10 -1.29 21.82
C PRO A 122 8.91 -0.79 20.61
N PHE A 123 9.04 -1.62 19.59
CA PHE A 123 9.73 -1.27 18.35
C PHE A 123 8.71 -0.86 17.29
N LYS A 124 8.82 0.38 16.79
CA LYS A 124 7.97 0.97 15.74
C LYS A 124 8.79 1.04 14.45
N ARG A 125 8.35 0.34 13.42
CA ARG A 125 8.99 0.41 12.09
C ARG A 125 8.01 0.76 11.00
N TYR A 126 8.47 1.42 9.93
CA TYR A 126 7.76 1.46 8.66
C TYR A 126 8.61 0.85 7.53
N GLN A 127 7.92 0.36 6.49
CA GLN A 127 8.56 -0.25 5.34
C GLN A 127 7.77 0.07 4.07
N ILE A 128 8.45 0.61 3.04
CA ILE A 128 7.86 0.97 1.76
C ILE A 128 8.62 0.19 0.69
N GLN A 129 8.10 -0.97 0.30
CA GLN A 129 8.78 -1.86 -0.64
C GLN A 129 7.78 -2.62 -1.53
N PRO A 130 8.25 -3.13 -2.68
CA PRO A 130 7.45 -3.98 -3.54
C PRO A 130 7.26 -5.36 -2.92
N VAL A 131 6.11 -5.97 -3.25
CA VAL A 131 5.73 -7.35 -2.94
C VAL A 131 5.17 -8.02 -4.19
N TRP A 132 5.14 -9.35 -4.20
CA TRP A 132 4.78 -10.13 -5.38
C TRP A 132 3.73 -11.19 -5.06
N ARG A 133 2.61 -11.16 -5.78
CA ARG A 133 1.53 -12.13 -5.66
C ARG A 133 1.11 -12.65 -7.02
N ALA A 134 1.02 -13.96 -7.18
CA ALA A 134 0.61 -14.60 -8.44
C ALA A 134 -0.91 -14.49 -8.70
N ASP A 135 -1.52 -13.41 -8.24
CA ASP A 135 -2.93 -13.10 -8.46
C ASP A 135 -3.28 -13.02 -9.95
N ARG A 136 -4.56 -13.25 -10.26
CA ARG A 136 -5.09 -12.94 -11.59
C ARG A 136 -5.16 -11.42 -11.75
N PRO A 137 -4.46 -10.84 -12.74
CA PRO A 137 -4.40 -9.38 -12.90
C PRO A 137 -5.77 -8.80 -13.25
N GLN A 138 -6.11 -7.68 -12.58
CA GLN A 138 -7.29 -6.84 -12.87
C GLN A 138 -7.05 -5.41 -12.35
N LYS A 139 -7.94 -4.46 -12.65
CA LYS A 139 -7.81 -3.07 -12.12
C LYS A 139 -7.65 -3.11 -10.59
N GLY A 140 -6.63 -2.45 -10.06
CA GLY A 140 -6.31 -2.42 -8.63
C GLY A 140 -5.75 -3.73 -8.05
N ARG A 141 -5.39 -4.73 -8.89
CA ARG A 141 -4.75 -5.98 -8.46
C ARG A 141 -3.67 -6.38 -9.46
N TYR A 142 -2.43 -6.27 -9.03
CA TYR A 142 -1.23 -6.49 -9.83
C TYR A 142 -0.39 -7.61 -9.23
N ARG A 143 0.52 -8.17 -10.02
CA ARG A 143 1.45 -9.21 -9.56
C ARG A 143 2.68 -8.66 -8.86
N GLU A 144 3.04 -7.41 -9.16
CA GLU A 144 4.04 -6.63 -8.47
C GLU A 144 3.41 -5.29 -8.08
N PHE A 145 3.45 -4.95 -6.79
CA PHE A 145 2.88 -3.72 -6.25
C PHE A 145 3.58 -3.33 -4.96
N TYR A 146 3.44 -2.07 -4.56
CA TYR A 146 4.03 -1.56 -3.33
C TYR A 146 3.06 -1.63 -2.16
N GLN A 147 3.59 -2.07 -1.02
CA GLN A 147 2.97 -1.87 0.29
C GLN A 147 3.74 -0.80 1.07
N CYS A 148 3.00 0.01 1.82
CA CYS A 148 3.55 0.94 2.80
C CYS A 148 3.01 0.50 4.16
N ASP A 149 3.81 -0.25 4.88
CA ASP A 149 3.43 -0.87 6.14
C ASP A 149 4.06 -0.13 7.30
N ALA A 150 3.29 0.00 8.39
CA ALA A 150 3.78 0.45 9.69
C ALA A 150 3.35 -0.56 10.75
N ASP A 151 4.28 -0.98 11.60
CA ASP A 151 4.04 -1.97 12.64
C ASP A 151 4.67 -1.54 13.96
N VAL A 152 4.01 -1.91 15.06
CA VAL A 152 4.52 -1.84 16.42
C VAL A 152 4.58 -3.25 16.99
N VAL A 153 5.74 -3.67 17.48
CA VAL A 153 5.90 -4.95 18.17
C VAL A 153 6.41 -4.76 19.59
N GLY A 154 6.04 -5.69 20.49
CA GLY A 154 6.41 -5.66 21.89
C GLY A 154 5.51 -4.79 22.76
N SER A 155 4.28 -4.48 22.31
CA SER A 155 3.28 -3.73 23.09
C SER A 155 1.88 -4.33 22.93
N ARG A 156 1.19 -4.56 24.05
CA ARG A 156 -0.22 -4.98 24.09
C ARG A 156 -1.19 -3.79 24.22
N SER A 157 -0.69 -2.57 24.32
CA SER A 157 -1.50 -1.36 24.48
C SER A 157 -2.36 -1.10 23.25
N LEU A 158 -3.65 -0.86 23.47
CA LEU A 158 -4.60 -0.45 22.41
C LEU A 158 -4.38 0.98 21.90
N ILE A 159 -3.53 1.76 22.57
CA ILE A 159 -3.09 3.07 22.04
C ILE A 159 -2.42 2.91 20.67
N ASN A 160 -1.79 1.77 20.39
CA ASN A 160 -1.21 1.51 19.08
C ASN A 160 -2.29 1.52 17.96
N GLU A 161 -3.43 0.89 18.20
CA GLU A 161 -4.56 0.88 17.26
C GLU A 161 -5.18 2.27 17.12
N VAL A 162 -5.27 3.05 18.21
CA VAL A 162 -5.71 4.45 18.18
C VAL A 162 -4.77 5.28 17.31
N GLU A 163 -3.44 5.13 17.46
CA GLU A 163 -2.46 5.79 16.59
C GLU A 163 -2.63 5.39 15.13
N PHE A 164 -2.88 4.11 14.82
CA PHE A 164 -3.09 3.67 13.44
C PHE A 164 -4.36 4.24 12.80
N VAL A 165 -5.44 4.39 13.54
CA VAL A 165 -6.64 5.11 13.07
C VAL A 165 -6.28 6.56 12.72
N ASN A 166 -5.55 7.24 13.59
CA ASN A 166 -5.11 8.63 13.36
C ASN A 166 -4.14 8.73 12.18
N ILE A 167 -3.25 7.76 11.98
CA ILE A 167 -2.35 7.67 10.83
C ILE A 167 -3.15 7.56 9.52
N TYR A 168 -4.17 6.69 9.45
CA TYR A 168 -5.03 6.61 8.27
C TYR A 168 -5.70 7.95 7.98
N HIS A 169 -6.29 8.58 9.01
CA HIS A 169 -6.93 9.88 8.86
C HIS A 169 -5.96 10.94 8.35
N ASN A 170 -4.77 11.05 8.94
CA ASN A 170 -3.75 12.03 8.55
C ASN A 170 -3.27 11.82 7.10
N VAL A 171 -3.00 10.58 6.70
CA VAL A 171 -2.55 10.28 5.35
C VAL A 171 -3.64 10.65 4.34
N PHE A 172 -4.88 10.19 4.53
CA PHE A 172 -5.95 10.46 3.58
C PHE A 172 -6.31 11.95 3.51
N THR A 173 -6.27 12.66 4.63
CA THR A 173 -6.46 14.12 4.66
C THR A 173 -5.38 14.84 3.86
N GLN A 174 -4.09 14.50 4.05
CA GLN A 174 -3.00 15.11 3.30
C GLN A 174 -3.01 14.77 1.81
N LEU A 175 -3.52 13.59 1.44
CA LEU A 175 -3.73 13.18 0.04
C LEU A 175 -5.01 13.80 -0.56
N GLY A 176 -5.84 14.49 0.24
CA GLY A 176 -7.11 15.06 -0.20
C GLY A 176 -8.22 14.05 -0.44
N ILE A 177 -8.06 12.80 0.02
CA ILE A 177 -9.07 11.75 -0.09
C ILE A 177 -10.11 11.97 1.00
N LYS A 178 -11.32 12.36 0.60
CA LYS A 178 -12.49 12.52 1.47
C LYS A 178 -13.43 11.33 1.29
N ASP A 179 -14.41 11.21 2.20
CA ASP A 179 -15.48 10.20 2.11
C ASP A 179 -14.96 8.73 2.04
N TYR A 180 -13.74 8.49 2.52
CA TYR A 180 -13.27 7.12 2.76
C TYR A 180 -13.95 6.55 4.00
N GLU A 181 -14.09 5.23 4.06
CA GLU A 181 -14.61 4.55 5.24
C GLU A 181 -13.48 3.76 5.93
N LEU A 182 -13.24 4.05 7.20
CA LEU A 182 -12.38 3.21 8.03
C LEU A 182 -13.26 2.28 8.87
N ARG A 183 -13.12 0.98 8.68
CA ARG A 183 -13.92 -0.05 9.33
C ARG A 183 -13.10 -0.82 10.35
N ILE A 184 -13.75 -1.21 11.44
CA ILE A 184 -13.16 -1.98 12.54
C ILE A 184 -13.99 -3.20 12.90
N ASN A 185 -13.31 -4.31 13.20
CA ASN A 185 -13.85 -5.49 13.85
C ASN A 185 -12.76 -6.11 14.76
N SER A 186 -13.08 -7.20 15.43
CA SER A 186 -12.13 -7.98 16.24
C SER A 186 -12.21 -9.47 15.94
N ARG A 187 -11.06 -10.11 15.80
CA ARG A 187 -10.96 -11.58 15.71
C ARG A 187 -11.52 -12.28 16.96
N LYS A 188 -11.47 -11.61 18.12
CA LYS A 188 -12.05 -12.12 19.36
C LYS A 188 -13.57 -12.24 19.26
N ILE A 189 -14.25 -11.27 18.63
CA ILE A 189 -15.70 -11.32 18.39
C ILE A 189 -16.04 -12.46 17.43
N LEU A 190 -15.26 -12.64 16.35
CA LEU A 190 -15.45 -13.74 15.41
C LEU A 190 -15.17 -15.12 16.07
N SER A 191 -14.18 -15.20 16.96
CA SER A 191 -13.91 -16.41 17.76
C SER A 191 -15.05 -16.72 18.71
N ALA A 192 -15.56 -15.72 19.42
CA ALA A 192 -16.71 -15.86 20.30
C ALA A 192 -17.97 -16.33 19.55
N LEU A 193 -18.20 -15.81 18.34
CA LEU A 193 -19.28 -16.28 17.46
C LEU A 193 -19.12 -17.77 17.14
N ALA A 194 -17.91 -18.20 16.81
CA ALA A 194 -17.61 -19.61 16.54
C ALA A 194 -17.81 -20.48 17.78
N GLU A 195 -17.35 -20.04 18.95
CA GLU A 195 -17.54 -20.76 20.23
C GLU A 195 -19.02 -21.00 20.55
N ILE A 196 -19.85 -19.96 20.39
CA ILE A 196 -21.31 -20.07 20.59
C ILE A 196 -21.94 -20.98 19.53
N CYS A 197 -21.40 -21.01 18.32
CA CYS A 197 -21.85 -21.85 17.21
C CYS A 197 -21.27 -23.27 17.22
N GLY A 198 -20.66 -23.74 18.32
CA GLY A 198 -20.28 -25.14 18.49
C GLY A 198 -18.78 -25.41 18.63
N GLY A 199 -17.94 -24.39 18.62
CA GLY A 199 -16.51 -24.52 18.94
C GLY A 199 -15.59 -23.72 18.04
N ALA A 200 -14.35 -23.52 18.48
CA ALA A 200 -13.33 -22.75 17.79
C ALA A 200 -12.97 -23.32 16.40
N ASP A 201 -13.18 -24.62 16.16
CA ASP A 201 -13.01 -25.27 14.87
C ASP A 201 -13.95 -24.71 13.78
N LYS A 202 -15.08 -24.10 14.17
CA LYS A 202 -16.03 -23.47 13.25
C LYS A 202 -15.61 -22.07 12.79
N MET A 203 -14.60 -21.47 13.40
CA MET A 203 -14.20 -20.10 13.11
C MET A 203 -13.82 -19.88 11.62
N MET A 204 -13.05 -20.80 11.04
CA MET A 204 -12.66 -20.69 9.62
C MET A 204 -13.89 -20.79 8.70
N ASP A 205 -14.79 -21.74 8.97
CA ASP A 205 -15.99 -21.95 8.17
C ASP A 205 -16.90 -20.72 8.20
N ILE A 206 -17.14 -20.17 9.39
CA ILE A 206 -17.97 -18.98 9.60
C ILE A 206 -17.35 -17.76 8.94
N THR A 207 -16.04 -17.52 9.17
CA THR A 207 -15.34 -16.35 8.58
C THR A 207 -15.30 -16.37 7.07
N ILE A 208 -15.04 -17.53 6.45
CA ILE A 208 -15.02 -17.68 4.99
C ILE A 208 -16.42 -17.43 4.39
N ALA A 209 -17.47 -17.89 5.06
CA ALA A 209 -18.84 -17.68 4.60
C ALA A 209 -19.25 -16.19 4.74
N ILE A 210 -18.94 -15.56 5.88
CA ILE A 210 -19.23 -14.13 6.13
C ILE A 210 -18.48 -13.24 5.12
N ASP A 211 -17.21 -13.53 4.77
CA ASP A 211 -16.45 -12.75 3.79
C ASP A 211 -17.10 -12.70 2.39
N LYS A 212 -17.98 -13.64 2.10
CA LYS A 212 -18.72 -13.70 0.83
C LYS A 212 -20.03 -12.92 0.86
N LEU A 213 -20.46 -12.43 2.04
CA LEU A 213 -21.79 -11.83 2.24
C LEU A 213 -22.10 -10.76 1.20
N ASP A 214 -21.18 -9.82 0.98
CA ASP A 214 -21.33 -8.72 0.01
C ASP A 214 -21.54 -9.22 -1.44
N LYS A 215 -21.06 -10.43 -1.76
CA LYS A 215 -21.07 -10.99 -3.11
C LYS A 215 -22.25 -11.90 -3.39
N ILE A 216 -22.63 -12.70 -2.39
CA ILE A 216 -23.61 -13.77 -2.60
C ILE A 216 -24.92 -13.57 -1.82
N GLY A 217 -24.95 -12.62 -0.85
CA GLY A 217 -26.12 -12.35 0.01
C GLY A 217 -26.29 -13.35 1.14
N ILE A 218 -27.13 -12.97 2.14
CA ILE A 218 -27.28 -13.69 3.40
C ILE A 218 -27.83 -15.11 3.21
N GLU A 219 -28.76 -15.31 2.29
CA GLU A 219 -29.38 -16.64 2.09
C GLU A 219 -28.34 -17.67 1.61
N LYS A 220 -27.48 -17.29 0.65
CA LYS A 220 -26.41 -18.18 0.18
C LYS A 220 -25.32 -18.39 1.23
N VAL A 221 -25.04 -17.39 2.08
CA VAL A 221 -24.14 -17.56 3.23
C VAL A 221 -24.73 -18.61 4.19
N LYS A 222 -26.01 -18.56 4.48
CA LYS A 222 -26.70 -19.55 5.32
C LYS A 222 -26.65 -20.96 4.70
N GLU A 223 -26.90 -21.09 3.40
CA GLU A 223 -26.76 -22.36 2.67
C GLU A 223 -25.34 -22.93 2.79
N GLU A 224 -24.31 -22.09 2.60
CA GLU A 224 -22.92 -22.51 2.74
C GLU A 224 -22.60 -22.96 4.18
N LEU A 225 -23.11 -22.27 5.19
CA LEU A 225 -22.92 -22.63 6.59
C LEU A 225 -23.61 -23.96 6.96
N VAL A 226 -24.77 -24.23 6.38
CA VAL A 226 -25.42 -25.57 6.50
C VAL A 226 -24.54 -26.66 5.93
N GLN A 227 -24.01 -26.45 4.72
CA GLN A 227 -23.08 -27.40 4.06
C GLN A 227 -21.81 -27.65 4.90
N ARG A 228 -21.38 -26.65 5.68
CA ARG A 228 -20.25 -26.73 6.62
C ARG A 228 -20.67 -27.31 8.00
N GLY A 229 -21.92 -27.78 8.15
CA GLY A 229 -22.37 -28.52 9.32
C GLY A 229 -22.97 -27.71 10.46
N LEU A 230 -23.36 -26.44 10.23
CA LEU A 230 -24.09 -25.67 11.22
C LEU A 230 -25.57 -26.09 11.24
N ASN A 231 -26.14 -26.25 12.44
CA ASN A 231 -27.56 -26.54 12.64
C ASN A 231 -28.41 -25.25 12.67
N GLN A 232 -29.74 -25.38 12.65
CA GLN A 232 -30.67 -24.25 12.59
C GLN A 232 -30.51 -23.25 13.75
N LYS A 233 -30.23 -23.73 14.98
CA LYS A 233 -29.98 -22.84 16.11
C LYS A 233 -28.72 -21.99 15.93
N GLN A 234 -27.65 -22.61 15.46
CA GLN A 234 -26.38 -21.93 15.16
C GLN A 234 -26.54 -20.93 14.03
N LEU A 235 -27.30 -21.26 12.98
CA LEU A 235 -27.61 -20.33 11.88
C LEU A 235 -28.40 -19.12 12.38
N GLY A 236 -29.37 -19.30 13.31
CA GLY A 236 -30.07 -18.16 13.90
C GLY A 236 -29.13 -17.19 14.63
N ILE A 237 -28.14 -17.71 15.38
CA ILE A 237 -27.15 -16.87 16.06
C ILE A 237 -26.29 -16.08 15.03
N VAL A 238 -25.83 -16.74 13.95
CA VAL A 238 -25.07 -16.05 12.88
C VAL A 238 -25.93 -15.01 12.19
N GLU A 239 -27.21 -15.30 11.96
CA GLU A 239 -28.16 -14.35 11.35
C GLU A 239 -28.39 -13.14 12.25
N ASP A 240 -28.60 -13.32 13.55
CA ASP A 240 -28.73 -12.24 14.53
C ASP A 240 -27.47 -11.36 14.53
N TYR A 241 -26.27 -11.97 14.48
CA TYR A 241 -25.00 -11.26 14.41
C TYR A 241 -24.84 -10.45 13.10
N LEU A 242 -25.22 -11.02 11.97
CA LEU A 242 -25.11 -10.36 10.67
C LEU A 242 -26.17 -9.26 10.46
N ASN A 243 -27.28 -9.33 11.18
CA ASN A 243 -28.35 -8.34 11.16
C ASN A 243 -28.10 -7.16 12.11
N ILE A 244 -27.01 -7.17 12.89
CA ILE A 244 -26.64 -6.03 13.73
C ILE A 244 -26.44 -4.79 12.84
N SER A 245 -27.24 -3.75 13.06
CA SER A 245 -27.25 -2.52 12.25
C SER A 245 -27.38 -1.28 13.13
N GLY A 246 -27.32 -0.10 12.52
CA GLY A 246 -27.40 1.17 13.24
C GLY A 246 -26.04 1.86 13.38
N ASN A 247 -25.95 2.85 14.28
CA ASN A 247 -24.72 3.54 14.61
C ASN A 247 -23.78 2.67 15.49
N ASN A 248 -22.57 3.15 15.78
CA ASN A 248 -21.60 2.38 16.55
C ASN A 248 -22.10 2.00 17.97
N GLU A 249 -22.86 2.87 18.64
CA GLU A 249 -23.37 2.62 19.99
C GLU A 249 -24.46 1.52 19.98
N GLU A 250 -25.36 1.57 19.00
CA GLU A 250 -26.39 0.57 18.79
C GLU A 250 -25.77 -0.80 18.46
N LYS A 251 -24.76 -0.81 17.59
CA LYS A 251 -24.03 -2.03 17.23
C LYS A 251 -23.31 -2.65 18.43
N LEU A 252 -22.63 -1.85 19.25
CA LEU A 252 -21.98 -2.33 20.47
C LEU A 252 -22.97 -2.89 21.48
N SER A 253 -24.11 -2.19 21.65
CA SER A 253 -25.17 -2.66 22.55
C SER A 253 -25.73 -4.01 22.13
N ALA A 254 -26.04 -4.18 20.85
CA ALA A 254 -26.53 -5.45 20.29
C ALA A 254 -25.49 -6.57 20.43
N ALA A 255 -24.22 -6.30 20.11
CA ALA A 255 -23.14 -7.27 20.25
C ALA A 255 -22.95 -7.70 21.72
N LYS A 256 -23.04 -6.77 22.69
CA LYS A 256 -22.96 -7.10 24.13
C LYS A 256 -24.04 -8.11 24.56
N GLN A 257 -25.24 -8.02 23.99
CA GLN A 257 -26.32 -8.95 24.28
C GLN A 257 -26.04 -10.34 23.68
N ILE A 258 -25.61 -10.43 22.45
CA ILE A 258 -25.27 -11.71 21.79
C ILE A 258 -24.15 -12.43 22.56
N PHE A 259 -23.13 -11.69 22.99
CA PHE A 259 -21.92 -12.22 23.62
C PHE A 259 -21.93 -12.10 25.15
N ILE A 260 -23.11 -11.95 25.80
CA ILE A 260 -23.23 -11.71 27.25
C ILE A 260 -22.53 -12.78 28.10
N ASN A 261 -22.51 -14.02 27.63
CA ASN A 261 -21.87 -15.15 28.31
C ASN A 261 -20.50 -15.55 27.71
N SER A 262 -19.94 -14.76 26.81
CA SER A 262 -18.61 -15.02 26.20
C SER A 262 -17.59 -14.00 26.69
N GLU A 263 -16.64 -14.43 27.51
CA GLU A 263 -15.55 -13.58 27.99
C GLU A 263 -14.71 -13.03 26.80
N THR A 264 -14.41 -13.90 25.83
CA THR A 264 -13.67 -13.52 24.60
C THR A 264 -14.43 -12.46 23.80
N GLY A 265 -15.75 -12.62 23.67
CA GLY A 265 -16.62 -11.66 22.96
C GLY A 265 -16.68 -10.31 23.67
N GLN A 266 -16.90 -10.31 24.99
CA GLN A 266 -16.92 -9.09 25.79
C GLN A 266 -15.57 -8.35 25.75
N GLN A 267 -14.45 -9.08 25.78
CA GLN A 267 -13.12 -8.49 25.64
C GLN A 267 -12.95 -7.83 24.26
N GLY A 268 -13.34 -8.50 23.17
CA GLY A 268 -13.27 -7.93 21.83
C GLY A 268 -14.12 -6.67 21.65
N ILE A 269 -15.31 -6.62 22.28
CA ILE A 269 -16.18 -5.45 22.30
C ILE A 269 -15.54 -4.31 23.10
N ALA A 270 -14.98 -4.58 24.29
CA ALA A 270 -14.33 -3.58 25.11
C ALA A 270 -13.10 -2.97 24.43
N GLU A 271 -12.35 -3.76 23.64
CA GLU A 271 -11.22 -3.25 22.84
C GLU A 271 -11.69 -2.29 21.74
N ILE A 272 -12.78 -2.60 21.05
CA ILE A 272 -13.36 -1.68 20.05
C ILE A 272 -13.87 -0.40 20.72
N GLU A 273 -14.59 -0.51 21.87
CA GLU A 273 -15.05 0.66 22.62
C GLU A 273 -13.89 1.57 23.03
N PHE A 274 -12.80 1.00 23.54
CA PHE A 274 -11.62 1.76 23.92
C PHE A 274 -11.07 2.56 22.73
N ILE A 275 -10.95 1.91 21.56
CA ILE A 275 -10.42 2.58 20.35
C ILE A 275 -11.35 3.72 19.92
N LEU A 276 -12.66 3.47 19.85
CA LEU A 276 -13.63 4.51 19.45
C LEU A 276 -13.63 5.71 20.39
N GLN A 277 -13.55 5.48 21.71
CA GLN A 277 -13.51 6.53 22.70
C GLN A 277 -12.23 7.40 22.63
N ASN A 278 -11.09 6.80 22.26
CA ASN A 278 -9.80 7.48 22.24
C ASN A 278 -9.40 8.03 20.86
N THR A 279 -10.12 7.71 19.80
CA THR A 279 -9.91 8.31 18.47
C THR A 279 -10.67 9.61 18.27
N ARG A 280 -11.73 9.86 19.04
CA ARG A 280 -12.41 11.17 19.08
C ARG A 280 -11.52 12.19 19.80
N ASN A 281 -11.25 13.31 19.17
CA ASN A 281 -10.50 14.42 19.78
C ASN A 281 -11.03 15.76 19.25
N GLU A 282 -10.44 16.86 19.70
CA GLU A 282 -10.86 18.23 19.33
C GLU A 282 -10.81 18.49 17.79
N PHE A 283 -10.02 17.71 17.05
CA PHE A 283 -9.82 17.85 15.61
C PHE A 283 -10.65 16.84 14.80
N ILE A 284 -11.12 15.75 15.42
CA ILE A 284 -11.91 14.68 14.81
C ILE A 284 -13.24 14.63 15.56
N THR A 285 -14.23 15.37 15.06
CA THR A 285 -15.55 15.53 15.70
C THR A 285 -16.57 14.47 15.30
N GLU A 286 -16.40 13.84 14.15
CA GLU A 286 -17.22 12.72 13.67
C GLU A 286 -16.57 11.39 14.01
N ASP A 287 -17.31 10.29 13.98
CA ASP A 287 -16.75 8.95 14.19
C ASP A 287 -15.84 8.58 13.01
N PRO A 288 -14.51 8.59 13.20
CA PRO A 288 -13.59 8.30 12.10
C PRO A 288 -13.60 6.82 11.71
N VAL A 289 -14.22 5.97 12.52
CA VAL A 289 -14.24 4.51 12.40
C VAL A 289 -15.65 3.99 12.50
N LEU A 290 -16.03 3.11 11.58
CA LEU A 290 -17.32 2.41 11.56
C LEU A 290 -17.14 0.96 12.00
N ILE A 291 -17.92 0.50 12.97
CA ILE A 291 -17.96 -0.92 13.28
C ILE A 291 -18.60 -1.68 12.12
N ASP A 292 -17.89 -2.70 11.64
CA ASP A 292 -18.38 -3.59 10.60
C ASP A 292 -18.16 -5.06 11.02
N PHE A 293 -19.19 -5.67 11.61
CA PHE A 293 -19.13 -7.05 12.04
C PHE A 293 -19.02 -8.07 10.90
N THR A 294 -19.25 -7.64 9.65
CA THR A 294 -19.02 -8.47 8.47
C THR A 294 -17.55 -8.43 8.01
N LEU A 295 -16.73 -7.53 8.56
CA LEU A 295 -15.30 -7.49 8.30
C LEU A 295 -14.64 -8.72 8.93
N ALA A 296 -14.60 -9.80 8.17
CA ALA A 296 -13.98 -11.06 8.53
C ALA A 296 -12.68 -11.32 7.78
N ARG A 297 -12.31 -10.38 6.88
CA ARG A 297 -11.12 -10.43 6.03
C ARG A 297 -9.84 -10.22 6.83
N GLY A 298 -8.76 -10.61 6.23
CA GLY A 298 -7.41 -10.45 6.75
C GLY A 298 -6.63 -11.74 6.66
N LEU A 299 -5.34 -11.63 6.91
CA LEU A 299 -4.47 -12.78 6.93
C LEU A 299 -4.76 -13.62 8.18
N ASN A 300 -4.60 -14.92 8.07
CA ASN A 300 -4.95 -15.88 9.12
C ASN A 300 -4.18 -15.69 10.43
N TYR A 301 -3.15 -14.85 10.44
CA TYR A 301 -2.34 -14.58 11.62
C TYR A 301 -2.88 -13.46 12.54
N TYR A 302 -3.96 -12.76 12.18
CA TYR A 302 -4.57 -11.76 13.06
C TYR A 302 -5.27 -12.42 14.25
N THR A 303 -5.05 -11.85 15.45
CA THR A 303 -5.54 -12.38 16.74
C THR A 303 -6.51 -11.44 17.47
N GLY A 304 -6.52 -10.16 17.12
CA GLY A 304 -7.31 -9.11 17.78
C GLY A 304 -8.02 -8.18 16.80
N ILE A 305 -7.85 -6.89 17.00
CA ILE A 305 -8.45 -5.84 16.17
C ILE A 305 -8.04 -6.00 14.70
N ILE A 306 -9.02 -5.75 13.82
CA ILE A 306 -8.86 -5.71 12.37
C ILE A 306 -9.34 -4.34 11.88
N LEU A 307 -8.57 -3.71 11.01
CA LEU A 307 -8.89 -2.45 10.35
C LEU A 307 -8.94 -2.63 8.84
N GLU A 308 -9.89 -1.96 8.18
CA GLU A 308 -9.95 -1.85 6.73
C GLU A 308 -10.31 -0.42 6.33
N ALA A 309 -9.51 0.18 5.45
CA ALA A 309 -9.83 1.46 4.82
C ALA A 309 -10.40 1.19 3.42
N LYS A 310 -11.65 1.59 3.18
CA LYS A 310 -12.32 1.51 1.88
C LYS A 310 -12.22 2.84 1.14
N ALA A 311 -12.08 2.76 -0.18
CA ALA A 311 -12.14 3.92 -1.05
C ALA A 311 -13.52 4.59 -0.98
N PRO A 312 -13.63 5.90 -1.33
CA PRO A 312 -14.92 6.57 -1.48
C PRO A 312 -15.86 5.78 -2.39
N ALA A 313 -17.14 5.72 -2.03
CA ALA A 313 -18.15 4.94 -2.76
C ALA A 313 -18.31 5.35 -4.24
N THR A 314 -17.89 6.57 -4.58
CA THR A 314 -17.87 7.11 -5.96
C THR A 314 -16.85 6.42 -6.86
N VAL A 315 -15.83 5.79 -6.28
CA VAL A 315 -14.75 5.11 -7.02
C VAL A 315 -14.91 3.60 -6.90
N LYS A 316 -14.94 2.89 -8.03
CA LYS A 316 -15.10 1.42 -8.04
C LYS A 316 -13.79 0.69 -7.72
N ILE A 317 -13.19 1.04 -6.59
CA ILE A 317 -12.00 0.42 -6.03
C ILE A 317 -12.35 -0.06 -4.62
N GLY A 318 -11.95 -1.26 -4.26
CA GLY A 318 -12.24 -1.80 -2.94
C GLY A 318 -11.36 -1.18 -1.83
N SER A 319 -10.84 -2.03 -0.96
CA SER A 319 -9.96 -1.62 0.14
C SER A 319 -8.68 -0.93 -0.35
N ILE A 320 -8.36 0.24 0.21
CA ILE A 320 -7.13 1.02 -0.06
C ILE A 320 -6.11 0.92 1.07
N GLY A 321 -6.50 0.29 2.17
CA GLY A 321 -5.65 0.00 3.31
C GLY A 321 -6.26 -1.07 4.20
N GLY A 322 -5.47 -1.63 5.08
CA GLY A 322 -5.94 -2.59 6.06
C GLY A 322 -4.83 -2.97 7.03
N GLY A 323 -5.20 -3.62 8.12
CA GLY A 323 -4.26 -4.05 9.13
C GLY A 323 -4.92 -4.80 10.27
N GLY A 324 -4.14 -5.06 11.31
CA GLY A 324 -4.68 -5.70 12.51
C GLY A 324 -3.60 -6.15 13.48
N ARG A 325 -4.05 -6.65 14.63
CA ARG A 325 -3.21 -7.19 15.70
C ARG A 325 -2.84 -8.65 15.44
N TYR A 326 -1.58 -8.97 15.66
CA TYR A 326 -1.00 -10.31 15.57
C TYR A 326 -0.07 -10.55 16.77
N ASP A 327 -0.49 -11.34 17.75
CA ASP A 327 0.18 -11.40 19.06
C ASP A 327 1.34 -12.39 19.14
N ASP A 328 1.47 -13.35 18.23
CA ASP A 328 2.51 -14.38 18.29
C ASP A 328 3.13 -14.73 16.93
N LEU A 329 3.23 -13.75 16.04
CA LEU A 329 3.77 -14.01 14.71
C LEU A 329 5.26 -14.37 14.74
N THR A 330 6.01 -13.85 15.72
CA THR A 330 7.43 -14.17 15.95
C THR A 330 7.64 -15.56 16.52
N GLY A 331 6.63 -16.14 17.16
CA GLY A 331 6.63 -17.55 17.62
C GLY A 331 6.83 -18.54 16.49
N LEU A 332 6.40 -18.21 15.25
CA LEU A 332 6.68 -18.98 14.05
C LEU A 332 8.19 -19.11 13.74
N PHE A 333 9.01 -18.23 14.32
CA PHE A 333 10.47 -18.18 14.18
C PHE A 333 11.20 -18.48 15.47
N GLY A 334 10.51 -19.12 16.46
CA GLY A 334 11.10 -19.57 17.72
C GLY A 334 11.23 -18.50 18.80
N VAL A 335 10.59 -17.34 18.63
CA VAL A 335 10.56 -16.26 19.64
C VAL A 335 9.09 -15.92 19.95
N PRO A 336 8.45 -16.67 20.87
CA PRO A 336 7.05 -16.46 21.22
C PRO A 336 6.84 -15.18 22.05
N ASP A 337 5.57 -14.84 22.27
CA ASP A 337 5.10 -13.78 23.17
C ASP A 337 5.53 -12.34 22.84
N ILE A 338 5.84 -12.05 21.58
CA ILE A 338 6.04 -10.68 21.11
C ILE A 338 4.76 -10.23 20.40
N PRO A 339 3.87 -9.47 21.08
CA PRO A 339 2.66 -8.96 20.47
C PRO A 339 3.00 -7.93 19.39
N GLY A 340 2.21 -7.90 18.34
CA GLY A 340 2.37 -6.97 17.25
C GLY A 340 1.04 -6.46 16.72
N VAL A 341 1.06 -5.29 16.15
CA VAL A 341 -0.06 -4.69 15.42
C VAL A 341 0.50 -3.84 14.29
N GLY A 342 -0.15 -3.84 13.14
CA GLY A 342 0.32 -3.08 12.00
C GLY A 342 -0.76 -2.77 10.98
N ILE A 343 -0.47 -1.77 10.15
CA ILE A 343 -1.31 -1.35 9.03
C ILE A 343 -0.51 -1.30 7.73
N SER A 344 -1.22 -1.37 6.62
CA SER A 344 -0.68 -1.28 5.27
C SER A 344 -1.52 -0.35 4.40
N PHE A 345 -0.87 0.50 3.60
CA PHE A 345 -1.51 1.28 2.53
C PHE A 345 -1.26 0.62 1.18
N GLY A 346 -2.32 0.44 0.41
CA GLY A 346 -2.28 -0.07 -0.96
C GLY A 346 -2.03 1.06 -1.97
N VAL A 347 -0.77 1.45 -2.16
CA VAL A 347 -0.39 2.63 -2.95
C VAL A 347 -0.94 2.64 -4.36
N ASP A 348 -0.95 1.52 -5.05
CA ASP A 348 -1.48 1.43 -6.42
C ASP A 348 -2.98 1.72 -6.48
N ARG A 349 -3.74 1.31 -5.47
CA ARG A 349 -5.16 1.62 -5.36
C ARG A 349 -5.42 3.05 -4.94
N ILE A 350 -4.60 3.60 -4.04
CA ILE A 350 -4.62 5.02 -3.66
C ILE A 350 -4.32 5.88 -4.89
N TYR A 351 -3.32 5.50 -5.69
CA TYR A 351 -3.02 6.16 -6.95
C TYR A 351 -4.23 6.20 -7.88
N ASP A 352 -4.88 5.05 -8.09
CA ASP A 352 -6.05 4.94 -8.95
C ASP A 352 -7.22 5.81 -8.44
N VAL A 353 -7.44 5.88 -7.11
CA VAL A 353 -8.44 6.76 -6.48
C VAL A 353 -8.11 8.23 -6.72
N MET A 354 -6.87 8.64 -6.47
CA MET A 354 -6.45 10.02 -6.65
C MET A 354 -6.50 10.47 -8.12
N GLU A 355 -6.17 9.58 -9.04
CA GLU A 355 -6.27 9.84 -10.50
C GLU A 355 -7.73 10.01 -10.93
N GLU A 356 -8.63 9.12 -10.50
CA GLU A 356 -10.05 9.14 -10.85
C GLU A 356 -10.78 10.38 -10.27
N LEU A 357 -10.35 10.85 -9.09
CA LEU A 357 -10.91 12.04 -8.42
C LEU A 357 -10.17 13.34 -8.74
N GLY A 358 -9.09 13.31 -9.53
CA GLY A 358 -8.30 14.49 -9.89
C GLY A 358 -7.62 15.18 -8.70
N LEU A 359 -7.11 14.41 -7.72
CA LEU A 359 -6.59 14.93 -6.46
C LEU A 359 -5.08 15.25 -6.48
N PHE A 360 -4.38 14.94 -7.57
CA PHE A 360 -2.95 15.24 -7.63
C PHE A 360 -2.73 16.75 -7.76
N PRO A 361 -1.88 17.36 -6.91
CA PRO A 361 -1.52 18.76 -7.04
C PRO A 361 -0.81 19.02 -8.38
N LEU A 362 -1.12 20.14 -9.03
CA LEU A 362 -0.47 20.55 -10.27
C LEU A 362 1.07 20.60 -10.17
N THR A 363 1.59 20.88 -8.98
CA THR A 363 3.04 20.91 -8.71
C THR A 363 3.70 19.54 -8.84
N VAL A 364 2.97 18.46 -8.62
CA VAL A 364 3.47 17.07 -8.73
C VAL A 364 3.66 16.66 -10.19
N GLU A 365 2.82 17.17 -11.08
CA GLU A 365 2.88 16.86 -12.51
C GLU A 365 4.02 17.60 -13.21
N GLN A 366 4.61 18.61 -12.56
CA GLN A 366 5.63 19.45 -13.14
C GLN A 366 7.01 18.77 -13.10
N GLY A 367 7.53 18.49 -14.30
CA GLY A 367 8.91 18.04 -14.50
C GLY A 367 9.88 19.21 -14.74
N THR A 368 10.57 19.19 -15.90
CA THR A 368 11.38 20.31 -16.37
C THR A 368 10.52 21.56 -16.54
N ARG A 369 10.94 22.67 -15.92
CA ARG A 369 10.20 23.95 -15.94
C ARG A 369 10.49 24.78 -17.15
N ALA A 370 11.73 24.75 -17.60
CA ALA A 370 12.19 25.53 -18.73
C ALA A 370 13.16 24.76 -19.63
N VAL A 371 13.10 25.02 -20.91
CA VAL A 371 14.09 24.53 -21.87
C VAL A 371 14.69 25.71 -22.63
N PHE A 372 16.03 25.79 -22.64
CA PHE A 372 16.78 26.70 -23.50
C PHE A 372 16.84 26.10 -24.89
N PHE A 373 16.54 26.92 -25.90
CA PHE A 373 16.71 26.53 -27.28
C PHE A 373 18.17 26.69 -27.72
N ASN A 374 18.62 25.80 -28.56
CA ASN A 374 19.93 25.85 -29.16
C ASN A 374 19.87 26.64 -30.49
N MET A 375 20.37 27.88 -30.48
CA MET A 375 20.34 28.81 -31.62
C MET A 375 21.67 28.88 -32.34
N GLY A 376 22.72 28.31 -31.77
CA GLY A 376 24.09 28.35 -32.31
C GLY A 376 25.12 28.09 -31.22
N GLU A 377 26.40 28.09 -31.56
CA GLU A 377 27.46 27.72 -30.61
C GLU A 377 27.62 28.75 -29.49
N GLU A 378 27.70 30.04 -29.84
CA GLU A 378 27.93 31.11 -28.87
C GLU A 378 26.68 31.33 -27.98
N GLU A 379 25.48 31.29 -28.59
CA GLU A 379 24.23 31.41 -27.90
C GLU A 379 24.04 30.22 -26.91
N SER A 380 24.45 29.03 -27.31
CA SER A 380 24.37 27.83 -26.45
C SER A 380 25.36 27.89 -25.28
N LYS A 381 26.55 28.44 -25.43
CA LYS A 381 27.46 28.67 -24.32
C LYS A 381 26.82 29.59 -23.27
N LYS A 382 26.19 30.68 -23.70
CA LYS A 382 25.50 31.61 -22.82
C LYS A 382 24.27 30.96 -22.19
N SER A 383 23.48 30.27 -22.99
CA SER A 383 22.30 29.49 -22.49
C SER A 383 22.71 28.52 -21.42
N TYR A 384 23.84 27.80 -21.59
CA TYR A 384 24.31 26.84 -20.59
C TYR A 384 24.75 27.52 -19.28
N GLN A 385 25.38 28.69 -19.33
CA GLN A 385 25.73 29.46 -18.13
C GLN A 385 24.49 29.88 -17.34
N LEU A 386 23.45 30.39 -18.01
CA LEU A 386 22.21 30.80 -17.41
C LEU A 386 21.41 29.59 -16.88
N LEU A 387 21.45 28.48 -17.62
CA LEU A 387 20.88 27.21 -17.18
C LEU A 387 21.45 26.75 -15.82
N GLN A 388 22.78 26.86 -15.65
CA GLN A 388 23.39 26.51 -14.36
C GLN A 388 22.93 27.44 -13.25
N GLN A 389 22.72 28.73 -13.51
CA GLN A 389 22.16 29.66 -12.52
C GLN A 389 20.74 29.27 -12.09
N LEU A 390 19.87 28.90 -13.03
CA LEU A 390 18.54 28.38 -12.72
C LEU A 390 18.60 27.13 -11.84
N ARG A 391 19.49 26.20 -12.17
CA ARG A 391 19.68 24.96 -11.39
C ARG A 391 20.17 25.23 -9.96
N LEU A 392 21.07 26.19 -9.77
CA LEU A 392 21.52 26.61 -8.44
C LEU A 392 20.39 27.22 -7.59
N LYS A 393 19.36 27.78 -8.24
CA LYS A 393 18.13 28.25 -7.58
C LYS A 393 17.07 27.14 -7.41
N GLY A 394 17.39 25.89 -7.76
CA GLY A 394 16.46 24.76 -7.66
C GLY A 394 15.42 24.69 -8.79
N ILE A 395 15.58 25.48 -9.86
CA ILE A 395 14.66 25.46 -11.00
C ILE A 395 15.11 24.38 -11.97
N ALA A 396 14.26 23.37 -12.16
CA ALA A 396 14.51 22.27 -13.11
C ALA A 396 14.47 22.79 -14.55
N ALA A 397 15.62 22.85 -15.21
CA ALA A 397 15.76 23.33 -16.57
C ALA A 397 16.72 22.47 -17.39
N GLU A 398 16.53 22.46 -18.69
CA GLU A 398 17.38 21.75 -19.65
C GLU A 398 17.70 22.63 -20.87
N ILE A 399 18.63 22.19 -21.70
CA ILE A 399 18.96 22.83 -22.99
C ILE A 399 18.73 21.80 -24.09
N PHE A 400 18.22 22.25 -25.23
CA PHE A 400 18.16 21.41 -26.43
C PHE A 400 19.56 21.18 -26.97
N HIS A 401 20.04 19.94 -26.99
CA HIS A 401 21.45 19.63 -27.10
C HIS A 401 22.05 19.94 -28.47
N GLU A 402 21.32 19.73 -29.56
CA GLU A 402 21.82 19.87 -30.92
C GLU A 402 21.19 21.09 -31.63
N PRO A 403 21.93 21.80 -32.48
CA PRO A 403 21.33 22.83 -33.31
C PRO A 403 20.19 22.28 -34.17
N ALA A 404 19.03 22.89 -34.09
CA ALA A 404 17.85 22.45 -34.85
C ALA A 404 16.94 23.64 -35.18
N LYS A 405 16.07 23.46 -36.18
CA LYS A 405 15.03 24.44 -36.50
C LYS A 405 14.13 24.66 -35.26
N LEU A 406 13.70 25.90 -35.05
CA LEU A 406 12.81 26.29 -33.95
C LEU A 406 11.58 25.39 -33.82
N GLU A 407 10.95 25.05 -34.94
CA GLU A 407 9.79 24.17 -34.94
C GLU A 407 10.04 22.81 -34.25
N LYS A 408 11.23 22.21 -34.50
CA LYS A 408 11.61 20.93 -33.86
C LYS A 408 11.77 21.09 -32.35
N GLN A 409 12.34 22.21 -31.92
CA GLN A 409 12.60 22.51 -30.52
C GLN A 409 11.29 22.84 -29.78
N PHE A 410 10.36 23.56 -30.42
CA PHE A 410 9.00 23.76 -29.86
C PHE A 410 8.25 22.43 -29.71
N LYS A 411 8.22 21.59 -30.75
CA LYS A 411 7.60 20.25 -30.66
C LYS A 411 8.20 19.40 -29.55
N TYR A 412 9.49 19.54 -29.29
CA TYR A 412 10.13 18.84 -28.18
C TYR A 412 9.63 19.35 -26.83
N ALA A 413 9.56 20.67 -26.63
CA ALA A 413 9.07 21.29 -25.41
C ALA A 413 7.59 20.89 -25.15
N GLU A 414 6.74 20.96 -26.17
CA GLU A 414 5.33 20.57 -26.12
C GLU A 414 5.17 19.08 -25.76
N LYS A 415 5.90 18.18 -26.45
CA LYS A 415 5.83 16.74 -26.21
C LYS A 415 6.26 16.35 -24.78
N LYS A 416 7.16 17.14 -24.18
CA LYS A 416 7.62 16.95 -22.79
C LYS A 416 6.80 17.73 -21.77
N ASN A 417 5.77 18.46 -22.20
CA ASN A 417 4.96 19.35 -21.35
C ASN A 417 5.81 20.36 -20.56
N ILE A 418 6.88 20.91 -21.20
CA ILE A 418 7.74 21.93 -20.60
C ILE A 418 7.02 23.27 -20.77
N PRO A 419 6.64 23.98 -19.69
CA PRO A 419 5.81 25.16 -19.81
C PRO A 419 6.55 26.38 -20.36
N PHE A 420 7.84 26.50 -20.12
CA PHE A 420 8.61 27.68 -20.52
C PHE A 420 9.72 27.35 -21.51
N VAL A 421 9.83 28.16 -22.52
CA VAL A 421 10.93 28.12 -23.48
C VAL A 421 11.76 29.40 -23.35
N ILE A 422 13.08 29.26 -23.31
CA ILE A 422 14.03 30.37 -23.25
C ILE A 422 14.83 30.41 -24.54
N ILE A 423 14.76 31.53 -25.23
CA ILE A 423 15.43 31.71 -26.51
C ILE A 423 16.46 32.84 -26.39
N ILE A 424 17.68 32.55 -26.82
CA ILE A 424 18.76 33.51 -26.92
C ILE A 424 19.27 33.43 -28.36
N GLY A 425 18.91 34.37 -29.18
CA GLY A 425 19.47 34.55 -30.49
C GLY A 425 20.62 35.56 -30.46
N THR A 426 21.22 35.83 -31.59
CA THR A 426 22.34 36.77 -31.71
C THR A 426 21.99 38.18 -31.25
N LYS A 427 20.73 38.61 -31.45
CA LYS A 427 20.23 39.90 -30.94
C LYS A 427 20.18 39.91 -29.41
N GLU A 428 19.52 38.93 -28.83
CA GLU A 428 19.37 38.79 -27.37
C GLU A 428 20.77 38.68 -26.70
N LEU A 429 21.70 37.96 -27.31
CA LEU A 429 23.07 37.82 -26.80
C LEU A 429 23.77 39.20 -26.72
N ASN A 430 23.65 40.03 -27.76
CA ASN A 430 24.23 41.36 -27.79
C ASN A 430 23.58 42.34 -26.81
N GLU A 431 22.26 42.19 -26.55
CA GLU A 431 21.49 43.05 -25.67
C GLU A 431 21.53 42.55 -24.21
N ASN A 432 22.23 41.45 -23.90
CA ASN A 432 22.22 40.77 -22.58
C ASN A 432 20.82 40.42 -22.09
N THR A 433 19.94 39.97 -22.99
CA THR A 433 18.58 39.57 -22.71
C THR A 433 18.31 38.14 -23.19
N CYS A 434 17.25 37.55 -22.74
CA CYS A 434 16.66 36.34 -23.31
C CYS A 434 15.15 36.53 -23.47
N LEU A 435 14.55 35.76 -24.34
CA LEU A 435 13.14 35.77 -24.57
C LEU A 435 12.53 34.55 -23.83
N VAL A 436 11.74 34.79 -22.81
CA VAL A 436 11.01 33.76 -22.08
C VAL A 436 9.59 33.67 -22.62
N LYS A 437 9.20 32.51 -23.14
CA LYS A 437 7.84 32.26 -23.66
C LYS A 437 7.15 31.19 -22.81
N ASP A 438 5.99 31.52 -22.30
CA ASP A 438 5.06 30.55 -21.66
C ASP A 438 4.25 29.86 -22.76
N LEU A 439 4.42 28.58 -22.92
CA LEU A 439 3.72 27.78 -23.93
C LEU A 439 2.22 27.55 -23.61
N ARG A 440 1.81 27.73 -22.37
CA ARG A 440 0.42 27.57 -21.92
C ARG A 440 -0.45 28.77 -22.30
N SER A 441 0.08 29.98 -22.10
CA SER A 441 -0.60 31.25 -22.44
C SER A 441 -0.22 31.80 -23.79
N GLY A 442 0.94 31.39 -24.35
CA GLY A 442 1.55 31.98 -25.53
C GLY A 442 2.25 33.32 -25.26
N GLU A 443 2.20 33.83 -24.04
CA GLU A 443 2.85 35.09 -23.66
C GLU A 443 4.36 35.00 -23.76
N GLN A 444 5.00 36.08 -24.20
CA GLN A 444 6.44 36.17 -24.43
C GLN A 444 6.98 37.46 -23.84
N LYS A 445 8.02 37.37 -23.03
CA LYS A 445 8.64 38.52 -22.36
C LYS A 445 10.15 38.54 -22.52
N PRO A 446 10.75 39.69 -22.85
CA PRO A 446 12.20 39.86 -22.77
C PRO A 446 12.59 39.97 -21.29
N VAL A 447 13.65 39.26 -20.91
CA VAL A 447 14.22 39.23 -19.55
C VAL A 447 15.72 39.46 -19.64
N VAL A 448 16.26 40.39 -18.87
CA VAL A 448 17.72 40.55 -18.78
C VAL A 448 18.35 39.37 -18.09
N PHE A 449 19.55 38.96 -18.53
CA PHE A 449 20.18 37.73 -18.02
C PHE A 449 20.32 37.69 -16.49
N GLU A 450 20.67 38.83 -15.88
CA GLU A 450 20.82 38.93 -14.41
C GLU A 450 19.56 38.68 -13.63
N LYS A 451 18.38 38.91 -14.23
CA LYS A 451 17.04 38.72 -13.59
C LYS A 451 16.38 37.41 -13.97
N LEU A 452 17.00 36.62 -14.83
CA LEU A 452 16.38 35.35 -15.28
C LEU A 452 16.16 34.37 -14.11
N SER A 453 17.11 34.33 -13.17
CA SER A 453 17.00 33.46 -11.99
C SER A 453 15.90 33.89 -11.00
N ASP A 454 15.40 35.11 -11.12
CA ASP A 454 14.32 35.66 -10.30
C ASP A 454 12.97 35.65 -11.05
N PHE A 455 12.96 35.19 -12.27
CA PHE A 455 11.73 35.02 -13.06
C PHE A 455 10.88 33.87 -12.48
N SER A 456 9.57 34.12 -12.38
CA SER A 456 8.62 33.10 -11.87
C SER A 456 8.31 32.06 -12.96
N PHE A 457 8.86 30.90 -12.85
CA PHE A 457 8.56 29.73 -13.70
C PHE A 457 7.42 28.87 -13.14
N ILE A 458 6.36 29.48 -12.64
CA ILE A 458 5.22 28.79 -11.98
C ILE A 458 4.10 28.53 -12.98
#